data_610e9abf001d7d61a5b747a967b88c56
#
_entry.id   610e9abf001d7d61a5b747a967b88c56
#
_cell.length_a   1.000
_cell.length_b   1.000
_cell.length_c   1.000
_cell.angle_alpha   90.00
_cell.angle_beta   90.00
_cell.angle_gamma   90.00
#
_symmetry.space_group_name_H-M   'P 1'
#
loop_
_entity.id
_entity.type
_entity.pdbx_description
1 polymer ?
#
loop_
_entity_poly.entity_id
_entity_poly.type
_entity_poly.pdbx_seq_one_letter_code
_entity_poly.pdbx_strand_id
1 'polypeptide(L)'
;MSDIRLYRDRDLLTIVNQWADASSRFATATVISTWGSAPREVGALMIIHESRQFFGSVSGGCVENAVVEAALESIDDGQPRLIEFGISDEDVLSIGLACGGQIQILIEPSTQLTSHWVTHALETTRQRLSSTFVREMNSLGSQNPIENAYWLNRGDVDHGSATRLDQQRSLFIQSFRPERRVIIIGGVHIAQALVQGLAAIDLTVVIVDPREVWANPERFPDVEIRNQWPDDALSALGVDPDTAVIALTHDPKFDDPALAIALKSEAFYIGALGGSKSAK
;
A
#
# COMPACT_ATOMS: atom_id res chain seq x y z
N MET A 1 7.18 24.04 -9.93
CA MET A 1 6.76 23.54 -8.62
C MET A 1 6.97 22.05 -8.67
N SER A 2 7.91 21.51 -7.90
CA SER A 2 8.14 20.07 -7.83
C SER A 2 6.93 19.45 -7.14
N ASP A 3 6.21 18.58 -7.84
CA ASP A 3 5.16 17.76 -7.24
C ASP A 3 5.75 17.01 -6.05
N ILE A 4 5.29 17.34 -4.83
CA ILE A 4 5.56 16.53 -3.65
C ILE A 4 4.68 15.28 -3.82
N ARG A 5 5.23 14.29 -4.52
CA ARG A 5 4.54 13.03 -4.74
C ARG A 5 4.71 12.17 -3.50
N LEU A 6 3.64 11.94 -2.78
CA LEU A 6 3.59 10.89 -1.76
C LEU A 6 3.65 9.55 -2.50
N TYR A 7 4.75 8.81 -2.34
CA TYR A 7 4.88 7.49 -2.94
C TYR A 7 4.08 6.48 -2.11
N ARG A 8 3.12 5.82 -2.76
CA ARG A 8 2.39 4.68 -2.21
C ARG A 8 3.24 3.43 -2.33
N ASP A 9 2.94 2.40 -1.55
CA ASP A 9 3.64 1.11 -1.64
C ASP A 9 3.66 0.56 -3.06
N ARG A 10 2.56 0.68 -3.80
CA ARG A 10 2.49 0.29 -5.21
C ARG A 10 3.45 1.06 -6.11
N ASP A 11 3.61 2.37 -5.88
CA ASP A 11 4.57 3.18 -6.65
C ASP A 11 5.99 2.71 -6.36
N LEU A 12 6.32 2.46 -5.08
CA LEU A 12 7.62 1.94 -4.66
C LEU A 12 7.89 0.56 -5.26
N LEU A 13 6.93 -0.36 -5.16
CA LEU A 13 7.05 -1.69 -5.77
C LEU A 13 7.21 -1.61 -7.30
N THR A 14 6.53 -0.66 -7.95
CA THR A 14 6.66 -0.45 -9.40
C THR A 14 8.06 0.04 -9.77
N ILE A 15 8.63 0.98 -9.00
CA ILE A 15 9.99 1.50 -9.21
C ILE A 15 11.01 0.37 -8.99
N VAL A 16 10.88 -0.40 -7.92
CA VAL A 16 11.77 -1.53 -7.63
C VAL A 16 11.72 -2.58 -8.74
N ASN A 17 10.52 -2.91 -9.23
CA ASN A 17 10.38 -3.85 -10.34
C ASN A 17 11.07 -3.32 -11.62
N GLN A 18 10.96 -2.02 -11.91
CA GLN A 18 11.69 -1.40 -13.04
C GLN A 18 13.22 -1.49 -12.86
N TRP A 19 13.73 -1.31 -11.63
CA TRP A 19 15.15 -1.48 -11.33
C TRP A 19 15.59 -2.92 -11.52
N ALA A 20 14.79 -3.89 -11.07
CA ALA A 20 15.04 -5.31 -11.27
C ALA A 20 15.08 -5.68 -12.77
N ASP A 21 14.11 -5.21 -13.56
CA ASP A 21 14.06 -5.43 -15.02
C ASP A 21 15.27 -4.82 -15.74
N ALA A 22 15.77 -3.69 -15.23
CA ALA A 22 17.00 -3.04 -15.73
C ALA A 22 18.28 -3.69 -15.20
N SER A 23 18.22 -4.75 -14.42
CA SER A 23 19.35 -5.41 -13.75
C SER A 23 20.17 -4.47 -12.85
N SER A 24 19.55 -3.42 -12.34
CA SER A 24 20.16 -2.53 -11.36
C SER A 24 20.19 -3.17 -9.98
N ARG A 25 21.22 -2.85 -9.19
CA ARG A 25 21.29 -3.29 -7.80
C ARG A 25 20.54 -2.30 -6.90
N PHE A 26 19.77 -2.83 -5.98
CA PHE A 26 18.97 -2.04 -5.05
C PHE A 26 18.83 -2.77 -3.71
N ALA A 27 18.29 -2.08 -2.72
CA ALA A 27 17.80 -2.69 -1.50
C ALA A 27 16.41 -2.14 -1.15
N THR A 28 15.65 -2.95 -0.43
CA THR A 28 14.44 -2.52 0.26
C THR A 28 14.72 -2.39 1.74
N ALA A 29 14.16 -1.38 2.39
CA ALA A 29 14.22 -1.17 3.83
C ALA A 29 12.80 -1.10 4.37
N THR A 30 12.44 -2.04 5.24
CA THR A 30 11.07 -2.19 5.77
C THR A 30 11.08 -2.03 7.28
N VAL A 31 10.20 -1.18 7.82
CA VAL A 31 9.97 -1.09 9.26
C VAL A 31 9.29 -2.37 9.74
N ILE A 32 9.94 -3.16 10.60
CA ILE A 32 9.39 -4.42 11.10
C ILE A 32 8.86 -4.32 12.54
N SER A 33 9.35 -3.36 13.31
CA SER A 33 8.92 -3.13 14.69
C SER A 33 9.04 -1.66 15.05
N THR A 34 8.11 -1.19 15.88
CA THR A 34 8.12 0.17 16.42
C THR A 34 7.73 0.14 17.89
N TRP A 35 8.33 1.04 18.69
CA TRP A 35 7.96 1.26 20.07
C TRP A 35 7.97 2.75 20.40
N GLY A 36 7.00 3.22 21.22
CA GLY A 36 6.86 4.63 21.57
C GLY A 36 6.33 5.46 20.39
N SER A 37 6.76 6.72 20.30
CA SER A 37 6.37 7.65 19.24
C SER A 37 7.19 7.42 17.96
N ALA A 38 6.80 6.44 17.18
CA ALA A 38 7.41 6.21 15.87
C ALA A 38 6.64 6.97 14.77
N PRO A 39 7.32 7.71 13.89
CA PRO A 39 6.66 8.52 12.86
C PRO A 39 6.12 7.69 11.68
N ARG A 40 6.54 6.43 11.55
CA ARG A 40 6.08 5.50 10.50
C ARG A 40 5.63 4.19 11.13
N GLU A 41 4.62 3.59 10.52
CA GLU A 41 4.03 2.32 10.97
C GLU A 41 4.87 1.12 10.53
N VAL A 42 4.66 -0.03 11.18
CA VAL A 42 5.20 -1.31 10.77
C VAL A 42 4.72 -1.64 9.35
N GLY A 43 5.65 -2.03 8.49
CA GLY A 43 5.42 -2.23 7.06
C GLY A 43 5.81 -1.03 6.19
N ALA A 44 6.08 0.15 6.77
CA ALA A 44 6.54 1.29 5.98
C ALA A 44 7.81 0.93 5.20
N LEU A 45 7.80 1.27 3.91
CA LEU A 45 8.80 0.85 2.94
C LEU A 45 9.62 2.05 2.44
N MET A 46 10.91 1.84 2.30
CA MET A 46 11.84 2.69 1.59
C MET A 46 12.64 1.82 0.62
N ILE A 47 12.89 2.31 -0.57
CA ILE A 47 13.67 1.62 -1.60
C ILE A 47 14.91 2.43 -1.92
N ILE A 48 16.05 1.78 -2.06
CA ILE A 48 17.35 2.40 -2.23
C ILE A 48 18.06 1.79 -3.43
N HIS A 49 18.46 2.63 -4.38
CA HIS A 49 19.24 2.25 -5.56
C HIS A 49 20.75 2.33 -5.28
N GLU A 50 21.56 1.54 -5.95
CA GLU A 50 23.02 1.58 -5.84
C GLU A 50 23.64 2.96 -6.10
N SER A 51 22.98 3.84 -6.83
CA SER A 51 23.38 5.23 -7.05
C SER A 51 23.06 6.18 -5.89
N ARG A 52 22.59 5.68 -4.74
CA ARG A 52 22.12 6.43 -3.56
C ARG A 52 20.76 7.12 -3.75
N GLN A 53 20.11 6.96 -4.89
CA GLN A 53 18.74 7.43 -5.06
C GLN A 53 17.80 6.58 -4.19
N PHE A 54 16.86 7.22 -3.51
CA PHE A 54 15.88 6.51 -2.71
C PHE A 54 14.49 7.13 -2.81
N PHE A 55 13.47 6.32 -2.50
CA PHE A 55 12.07 6.71 -2.44
C PHE A 55 11.39 6.04 -1.25
N GLY A 56 10.31 6.63 -0.76
CA GLY A 56 9.66 6.20 0.48
C GLY A 56 10.37 6.72 1.72
N SER A 57 9.98 6.23 2.90
CA SER A 57 10.55 6.65 4.16
C SER A 57 10.25 5.64 5.26
N VAL A 58 11.19 5.48 6.18
CA VAL A 58 11.08 4.60 7.36
C VAL A 58 10.94 5.36 8.69
N SER A 59 11.32 6.65 8.72
CA SER A 59 11.33 7.44 9.96
C SER A 59 10.78 8.87 9.82
N GLY A 60 10.52 9.31 8.57
CA GLY A 60 10.13 10.68 8.31
C GLY A 60 11.30 11.69 8.29
N GLY A 61 12.54 11.23 8.09
CA GLY A 61 13.73 12.07 7.87
C GLY A 61 14.83 11.92 8.92
N CYS A 62 14.59 11.20 10.03
CA CYS A 62 15.56 11.14 11.12
C CYS A 62 16.73 10.19 10.85
N VAL A 63 16.48 9.01 10.28
CA VAL A 63 17.48 7.94 10.11
C VAL A 63 17.71 7.53 8.66
N GLU A 64 17.05 8.15 7.70
CA GLU A 64 17.10 7.76 6.29
C GLU A 64 18.54 7.73 5.75
N ASN A 65 19.41 8.67 6.13
CA ASN A 65 20.82 8.65 5.70
C ASN A 65 21.56 7.42 6.21
N ALA A 66 21.36 7.04 7.48
CA ALA A 66 21.99 5.84 8.04
C ALA A 66 21.43 4.56 7.38
N VAL A 67 20.14 4.54 7.06
CA VAL A 67 19.51 3.44 6.31
C VAL A 67 20.08 3.33 4.90
N VAL A 68 20.32 4.45 4.21
CA VAL A 68 20.95 4.45 2.88
C VAL A 68 22.37 3.87 2.95
N GLU A 69 23.20 4.27 3.93
CA GLU A 69 24.54 3.70 4.06
C GLU A 69 24.50 2.19 4.31
N ALA A 70 23.69 1.74 5.27
CA ALA A 70 23.52 0.31 5.54
C ALA A 70 22.95 -0.47 4.35
N ALA A 71 22.07 0.15 3.56
CA ALA A 71 21.53 -0.43 2.33
C ALA A 71 22.60 -0.60 1.25
N LEU A 72 23.49 0.38 1.08
CA LEU A 72 24.60 0.30 0.13
C LEU A 72 25.58 -0.82 0.50
N GLU A 73 25.92 -0.94 1.78
CA GLU A 73 26.72 -2.07 2.27
C GLU A 73 26.03 -3.42 2.00
N SER A 74 24.71 -3.48 2.22
CA SER A 74 23.90 -4.66 1.94
C SER A 74 23.86 -5.01 0.45
N ILE A 75 23.81 -4.01 -0.43
CA ILE A 75 23.91 -4.17 -1.89
C ILE A 75 25.28 -4.71 -2.29
N ASP A 76 26.35 -4.26 -1.65
CA ASP A 76 27.72 -4.62 -2.02
C ASP A 76 28.10 -6.04 -1.61
N ASP A 77 27.69 -6.48 -0.41
CA ASP A 77 28.00 -7.84 0.06
C ASP A 77 26.87 -8.87 -0.15
N GLY A 78 25.69 -8.40 -0.58
CA GLY A 78 24.54 -9.25 -0.86
C GLY A 78 23.87 -9.83 0.41
N GLN A 79 24.18 -9.28 1.60
CA GLN A 79 23.64 -9.78 2.86
C GLN A 79 22.52 -8.90 3.41
N PRO A 80 21.38 -9.49 3.83
CA PRO A 80 20.35 -8.73 4.51
C PRO A 80 20.85 -8.26 5.89
N ARG A 81 20.27 -7.14 6.37
CA ARG A 81 20.62 -6.55 7.66
C ARG A 81 19.36 -6.22 8.46
N LEU A 82 19.47 -6.39 9.76
CA LEU A 82 18.49 -5.87 10.71
C LEU A 82 19.16 -4.79 11.55
N ILE A 83 18.67 -3.55 11.43
CA ILE A 83 19.21 -2.40 12.16
C ILE A 83 18.16 -1.83 13.09
N GLU A 84 18.63 -1.33 14.23
CA GLU A 84 17.77 -0.73 15.25
C GLU A 84 18.19 0.72 15.51
N PHE A 85 17.20 1.60 15.66
CA PHE A 85 17.39 3.00 16.06
C PHE A 85 16.50 3.31 17.26
N GLY A 86 17.03 4.04 18.23
CA GLY A 86 16.30 4.44 19.43
C GLY A 86 17.22 4.75 20.59
N ILE A 87 16.65 4.94 21.78
CA ILE A 87 17.42 5.23 22.99
C ILE A 87 18.02 3.90 23.47
N SER A 88 19.34 3.72 23.30
CA SER A 88 20.12 2.80 24.11
C SER A 88 20.98 3.61 25.07
N ASP A 89 20.92 3.31 26.36
CA ASP A 89 21.65 4.02 27.41
C ASP A 89 23.19 3.84 27.35
N GLU A 90 23.73 3.05 26.42
CA GLU A 90 25.12 2.62 26.47
C GLU A 90 26.01 2.89 25.23
N ASP A 91 25.45 3.36 24.09
CA ASP A 91 26.29 3.62 22.91
C ASP A 91 26.20 5.06 22.37
N VAL A 92 27.35 5.76 22.50
CA VAL A 92 27.57 7.17 22.07
C VAL A 92 27.42 7.38 20.54
N LEU A 93 27.15 6.34 19.78
CA LEU A 93 26.96 6.37 18.32
C LEU A 93 25.53 6.02 17.86
N SER A 94 24.60 5.80 18.80
CA SER A 94 23.20 5.55 18.42
C SER A 94 22.58 6.84 17.90
N ILE A 95 22.24 6.87 16.62
CA ILE A 95 21.40 7.92 16.03
C ILE A 95 20.02 7.78 16.68
N GLY A 96 19.76 8.60 17.70
CA GLY A 96 18.49 8.63 18.39
C GLY A 96 17.39 9.18 17.49
N LEU A 97 16.19 8.60 17.55
CA LEU A 97 15.01 9.21 16.98
C LEU A 97 14.67 10.48 17.77
N ALA A 98 14.52 11.63 17.09
CA ALA A 98 14.17 12.90 17.71
C ALA A 98 12.82 12.84 18.50
N CYS A 99 11.97 11.85 18.20
CA CYS A 99 10.70 11.59 18.87
C CYS A 99 10.80 10.69 20.11
N GLY A 100 11.99 10.14 20.42
CA GLY A 100 12.20 9.23 21.56
C GLY A 100 11.61 7.84 21.40
N GLY A 101 11.21 7.44 20.19
CA GLY A 101 10.74 6.09 19.87
C GLY A 101 11.90 5.15 19.51
N GLN A 102 11.57 3.88 19.32
CA GLN A 102 12.49 2.87 18.78
C GLN A 102 11.89 2.29 17.50
N ILE A 103 12.73 1.97 16.53
CA ILE A 103 12.35 1.29 15.32
C ILE A 103 13.37 0.23 14.92
N GLN A 104 12.89 -0.89 14.39
CA GLN A 104 13.71 -1.92 13.77
C GLN A 104 13.41 -1.93 12.27
N ILE A 105 14.46 -1.93 11.47
CA ILE A 105 14.37 -1.86 10.00
C ILE A 105 15.12 -3.07 9.44
N LEU A 106 14.39 -3.86 8.63
CA LEU A 106 14.95 -4.95 7.85
C LEU A 106 15.38 -4.40 6.49
N ILE A 107 16.64 -4.57 6.14
CA ILE A 107 17.21 -4.23 4.85
C ILE A 107 17.44 -5.52 4.06
N GLU A 108 16.89 -5.59 2.86
CA GLU A 108 17.03 -6.74 1.96
C GLU A 108 17.62 -6.25 0.63
N PRO A 109 18.84 -6.74 0.25
CA PRO A 109 19.42 -6.38 -1.04
C PRO A 109 18.72 -7.08 -2.20
N SER A 110 18.96 -6.61 -3.42
CA SER A 110 18.42 -7.17 -4.67
C SER A 110 18.96 -8.58 -4.93
N THR A 111 18.36 -9.55 -4.26
CA THR A 111 18.57 -10.98 -4.48
C THR A 111 17.43 -11.55 -5.31
N GLN A 112 17.53 -12.83 -5.70
CA GLN A 112 16.42 -13.53 -6.34
C GLN A 112 15.17 -13.53 -5.45
N LEU A 113 15.32 -13.69 -4.12
CA LEU A 113 14.22 -13.65 -3.17
C LEU A 113 13.54 -12.28 -3.17
N THR A 114 14.32 -11.19 -3.08
CA THR A 114 13.79 -9.83 -3.05
C THR A 114 13.05 -9.48 -4.33
N SER A 115 13.62 -9.77 -5.48
CA SER A 115 12.98 -9.54 -6.77
C SER A 115 11.69 -10.35 -6.90
N HIS A 116 11.68 -11.60 -6.45
CA HIS A 116 10.50 -12.45 -6.51
C HIS A 116 9.35 -11.93 -5.64
N TRP A 117 9.61 -11.54 -4.38
CA TRP A 117 8.51 -11.08 -3.53
C TRP A 117 7.96 -9.71 -3.99
N VAL A 118 8.80 -8.81 -4.48
CA VAL A 118 8.38 -7.52 -5.04
C VAL A 118 7.47 -7.73 -6.24
N THR A 119 7.90 -8.54 -7.21
CA THR A 119 7.10 -8.83 -8.41
C THR A 119 5.77 -9.47 -8.05
N HIS A 120 5.76 -10.47 -7.17
CA HIS A 120 4.53 -11.14 -6.76
C HIS A 120 3.57 -10.19 -6.02
N ALA A 121 4.06 -9.36 -5.09
CA ALA A 121 3.24 -8.37 -4.41
C ALA A 121 2.62 -7.37 -5.39
N LEU A 122 3.40 -6.90 -6.37
CA LEU A 122 2.94 -5.97 -7.38
C LEU A 122 1.88 -6.60 -8.30
N GLU A 123 2.08 -7.82 -8.76
CA GLU A 123 1.13 -8.53 -9.62
C GLU A 123 -0.19 -8.82 -8.91
N THR A 124 -0.14 -9.33 -7.69
CA THR A 124 -1.36 -9.64 -6.91
C THR A 124 -2.15 -8.39 -6.59
N THR A 125 -1.51 -7.30 -6.19
CA THR A 125 -2.20 -6.04 -5.90
C THR A 125 -2.78 -5.39 -7.15
N ARG A 126 -2.14 -5.52 -8.33
CA ARG A 126 -2.70 -5.11 -9.63
C ARG A 126 -3.97 -5.88 -10.00
N GLN A 127 -4.02 -7.16 -9.67
CA GLN A 127 -5.20 -8.02 -9.87
C GLN A 127 -6.28 -7.82 -8.80
N ARG A 128 -6.11 -6.84 -7.92
CA ARG A 128 -6.99 -6.56 -6.78
C ARG A 128 -7.09 -7.73 -5.80
N LEU A 129 -6.02 -8.47 -5.64
CA LEU A 129 -5.88 -9.53 -4.68
C LEU A 129 -4.94 -9.11 -3.55
N SER A 130 -5.24 -9.55 -2.33
CA SER A 130 -4.34 -9.42 -1.19
C SER A 130 -3.41 -10.62 -1.14
N SER A 131 -2.16 -10.39 -0.75
CA SER A 131 -1.17 -11.44 -0.52
C SER A 131 -0.40 -11.17 0.77
N THR A 132 0.13 -12.22 1.37
CA THR A 132 0.86 -12.13 2.64
C THR A 132 2.19 -12.85 2.52
N PHE A 133 3.28 -12.13 2.73
CA PHE A 133 4.63 -12.65 2.73
C PHE A 133 5.15 -12.76 4.16
N VAL A 134 5.67 -13.91 4.53
CA VAL A 134 6.18 -14.21 5.86
C VAL A 134 7.69 -14.39 5.80
N ARG A 135 8.39 -13.77 6.73
CA ARG A 135 9.81 -13.98 6.97
C ARG A 135 9.99 -14.54 8.38
N GLU A 136 10.65 -15.67 8.49
CA GLU A 136 11.10 -16.23 9.75
C GLU A 136 12.37 -15.50 10.16
N MET A 137 12.33 -14.81 11.30
CA MET A 137 13.39 -13.91 11.73
C MET A 137 14.33 -14.60 12.71
N ASN A 138 15.62 -14.46 12.47
CA ASN A 138 16.65 -14.83 13.43
C ASN A 138 16.80 -13.78 14.55
N SER A 139 17.50 -14.14 15.61
CA SER A 139 17.78 -13.24 16.72
C SER A 139 18.51 -11.98 16.28
N LEU A 140 18.27 -10.87 16.97
CA LEU A 140 18.99 -9.61 16.75
C LEU A 140 20.50 -9.83 16.86
N GLY A 141 21.27 -9.27 15.91
CA GLY A 141 22.73 -9.47 15.83
C GLY A 141 23.18 -10.71 15.05
N SER A 142 22.25 -11.52 14.52
CA SER A 142 22.60 -12.58 13.59
C SER A 142 23.17 -12.00 12.28
N GLN A 143 24.18 -12.68 11.71
CA GLN A 143 24.74 -12.31 10.40
C GLN A 143 23.70 -12.40 9.28
N ASN A 144 22.72 -13.29 9.40
CA ASN A 144 21.57 -13.37 8.52
C ASN A 144 20.29 -13.19 9.37
N PRO A 145 19.59 -12.07 9.26
CA PRO A 145 18.37 -11.82 10.02
C PRO A 145 17.16 -12.64 9.53
N ILE A 146 17.19 -13.22 8.33
CA ILE A 146 16.11 -14.03 7.75
C ILE A 146 16.55 -15.48 7.69
N GLU A 147 15.85 -16.37 8.39
CA GLU A 147 16.07 -17.81 8.33
C GLU A 147 15.38 -18.42 7.11
N ASN A 148 14.11 -18.05 6.89
CA ASN A 148 13.28 -18.55 5.81
C ASN A 148 12.25 -17.48 5.38
N ALA A 149 11.72 -17.59 4.17
CA ALA A 149 10.68 -16.69 3.69
C ALA A 149 9.75 -17.40 2.69
N TYR A 150 8.44 -17.14 2.81
CA TYR A 150 7.42 -17.80 1.99
C TYR A 150 6.13 -16.98 1.88
N TRP A 151 5.33 -17.28 0.86
CA TRP A 151 3.98 -16.76 0.71
C TRP A 151 2.98 -17.66 1.41
N LEU A 152 2.01 -17.03 2.10
CA LEU A 152 0.85 -17.77 2.61
C LEU A 152 -0.10 -18.08 1.46
N ASN A 153 -0.54 -19.33 1.39
CA ASN A 153 -1.55 -19.76 0.44
C ASN A 153 -2.96 -19.40 0.93
N ARG A 154 -3.92 -19.28 0.01
CA ARG A 154 -5.34 -19.17 0.36
C ARG A 154 -5.75 -20.39 1.19
N GLY A 155 -6.14 -20.15 2.44
CA GLY A 155 -6.56 -21.21 3.39
C GLY A 155 -5.51 -21.58 4.44
N ASP A 156 -4.29 -21.07 4.35
CA ASP A 156 -3.35 -21.12 5.46
C ASP A 156 -3.91 -20.29 6.63
N VAL A 157 -3.49 -20.63 7.84
CA VAL A 157 -3.99 -20.00 9.08
C VAL A 157 -3.99 -18.49 8.92
N ASP A 158 -5.14 -17.87 9.15
CA ASP A 158 -5.32 -16.43 9.07
C ASP A 158 -4.42 -15.74 10.11
N HIS A 159 -3.27 -15.29 9.67
CA HIS A 159 -2.36 -14.45 10.46
C HIS A 159 -2.87 -13.00 10.58
N GLY A 160 -4.09 -12.71 10.08
CA GLY A 160 -4.68 -11.38 10.02
C GLY A 160 -4.19 -10.57 8.82
N SER A 161 -4.99 -9.59 8.42
CA SER A 161 -4.72 -8.74 7.26
C SER A 161 -3.71 -7.61 7.52
N ALA A 162 -3.16 -7.51 8.73
CA ALA A 162 -2.26 -6.43 9.12
C ALA A 162 -0.79 -6.85 9.05
N THR A 163 0.05 -5.98 8.53
CA THR A 163 1.52 -6.14 8.62
C THR A 163 1.94 -6.02 10.08
N ARG A 164 2.73 -6.99 10.58
CA ARG A 164 3.16 -7.04 11.98
C ARG A 164 4.37 -7.95 12.20
N LEU A 165 5.06 -7.73 13.32
CA LEU A 165 6.03 -8.67 13.87
C LEU A 165 5.35 -9.52 14.96
N ASP A 166 5.29 -10.83 14.76
CA ASP A 166 4.91 -11.80 15.80
C ASP A 166 6.17 -12.19 16.57
N GLN A 167 6.42 -11.51 17.69
CA GLN A 167 7.62 -11.73 18.49
C GLN A 167 7.66 -13.13 19.12
N GLN A 168 6.52 -13.76 19.42
CA GLN A 168 6.48 -15.09 20.04
C GLN A 168 6.93 -16.17 19.06
N ARG A 169 6.65 -16.00 17.78
CA ARG A 169 7.00 -16.93 16.72
C ARG A 169 8.23 -16.47 15.90
N SER A 170 8.76 -15.29 16.19
CA SER A 170 9.82 -14.66 15.39
C SER A 170 9.45 -14.53 13.91
N LEU A 171 8.20 -14.14 13.60
CA LEU A 171 7.71 -14.00 12.25
C LEU A 171 7.46 -12.53 11.92
N PHE A 172 8.04 -12.04 10.85
CA PHE A 172 7.61 -10.79 10.25
C PHE A 172 6.59 -11.11 9.13
N ILE A 173 5.36 -10.72 9.35
CA ILE A 173 4.22 -10.96 8.48
C ILE A 173 3.90 -9.66 7.77
N GLN A 174 4.12 -9.62 6.45
CA GLN A 174 3.88 -8.43 5.63
C GLN A 174 2.71 -8.68 4.68
N SER A 175 1.66 -7.88 4.82
CA SER A 175 0.46 -7.98 4.00
C SER A 175 0.47 -6.89 2.93
N PHE A 176 0.30 -7.31 1.69
CA PHE A 176 0.14 -6.44 0.53
C PHE A 176 -1.32 -6.43 0.11
N ARG A 177 -1.91 -5.24 0.06
CA ARG A 177 -3.32 -5.06 -0.29
C ARG A 177 -3.44 -4.17 -1.53
N PRO A 178 -4.50 -4.36 -2.34
CA PRO A 178 -4.81 -3.40 -3.41
C PRO A 178 -5.06 -2.02 -2.83
N GLU A 179 -4.76 -1.00 -3.63
CA GLU A 179 -5.10 0.37 -3.26
C GLU A 179 -6.61 0.49 -3.05
N ARG A 180 -6.98 1.20 -1.99
CA ARG A 180 -8.39 1.53 -1.76
C ARG A 180 -8.92 2.39 -2.88
N ARG A 181 -10.10 2.05 -3.36
CA ARG A 181 -10.79 2.82 -4.40
C ARG A 181 -12.22 3.15 -4.01
N VAL A 182 -12.72 4.19 -4.63
CA VAL A 182 -14.13 4.59 -4.53
C VAL A 182 -14.76 4.52 -5.92
N ILE A 183 -15.78 3.69 -6.08
CA ILE A 183 -16.60 3.64 -7.28
C ILE A 183 -17.81 4.56 -7.05
N ILE A 184 -17.91 5.60 -7.84
CA ILE A 184 -18.98 6.60 -7.75
C ILE A 184 -19.96 6.36 -8.89
N ILE A 185 -21.21 6.07 -8.54
CA ILE A 185 -22.30 5.94 -9.50
C ILE A 185 -22.93 7.31 -9.72
N GLY A 186 -22.75 7.84 -10.94
CA GLY A 186 -23.25 9.14 -11.36
C GLY A 186 -22.18 10.23 -11.45
N GLY A 187 -21.93 10.71 -12.67
CA GLY A 187 -21.04 11.84 -12.98
C GLY A 187 -21.63 13.20 -12.67
N VAL A 188 -22.43 13.33 -11.60
CA VAL A 188 -23.13 14.55 -11.21
C VAL A 188 -22.17 15.58 -10.56
N HIS A 189 -22.63 16.81 -10.33
CA HIS A 189 -21.77 17.88 -9.80
C HIS A 189 -21.16 17.56 -8.42
N ILE A 190 -21.87 16.83 -7.57
CA ILE A 190 -21.34 16.38 -6.26
C ILE A 190 -20.16 15.44 -6.45
N ALA A 191 -20.18 14.58 -7.47
CA ALA A 191 -19.06 13.69 -7.78
C ALA A 191 -17.77 14.47 -8.10
N GLN A 192 -17.85 15.62 -8.77
CA GLN A 192 -16.68 16.44 -9.08
C GLN A 192 -15.99 16.96 -7.81
N ALA A 193 -16.77 17.43 -6.83
CA ALA A 193 -16.22 17.88 -5.55
C ALA A 193 -15.66 16.70 -4.73
N LEU A 194 -16.37 15.56 -4.75
CA LEU A 194 -15.95 14.36 -4.03
C LEU A 194 -14.63 13.79 -4.58
N VAL A 195 -14.46 13.75 -5.90
CA VAL A 195 -13.22 13.33 -6.57
C VAL A 195 -12.01 14.13 -6.07
N GLN A 196 -12.14 15.46 -5.98
CA GLN A 196 -11.06 16.32 -5.49
C GLN A 196 -10.71 16.02 -4.03
N GLY A 197 -11.71 15.83 -3.17
CA GLY A 197 -11.51 15.47 -1.77
C GLY A 197 -10.86 14.09 -1.60
N LEU A 198 -11.28 13.10 -2.39
CA LEU A 198 -10.75 11.74 -2.34
C LEU A 198 -9.31 11.68 -2.85
N ALA A 199 -8.97 12.43 -3.88
CA ALA A 199 -7.61 12.55 -4.40
C ALA A 199 -6.64 13.12 -3.34
N ALA A 200 -7.12 14.04 -2.50
CA ALA A 200 -6.32 14.64 -1.43
C ALA A 200 -5.97 13.65 -0.30
N ILE A 201 -6.70 12.55 -0.18
CA ILE A 201 -6.47 11.48 0.82
C ILE A 201 -6.05 10.15 0.15
N ASP A 202 -5.54 10.24 -1.07
CA ASP A 202 -4.88 9.14 -1.78
C ASP A 202 -5.80 7.96 -2.15
N LEU A 203 -7.10 8.22 -2.32
CA LEU A 203 -8.04 7.21 -2.82
C LEU A 203 -8.16 7.29 -4.34
N THR A 204 -8.06 6.15 -5.00
CA THR A 204 -8.37 6.07 -6.43
C THR A 204 -9.87 6.15 -6.66
N VAL A 205 -10.29 6.82 -7.73
CA VAL A 205 -11.70 7.00 -8.04
C VAL A 205 -12.03 6.41 -9.41
N VAL A 206 -13.18 5.75 -9.50
CA VAL A 206 -13.81 5.32 -10.76
C VAL A 206 -15.18 5.96 -10.84
N ILE A 207 -15.47 6.69 -11.92
CA ILE A 207 -16.80 7.22 -12.19
C ILE A 207 -17.53 6.25 -13.11
N VAL A 208 -18.74 5.87 -12.71
CA VAL A 208 -19.63 5.01 -13.48
C VAL A 208 -20.90 5.79 -13.82
N ASP A 209 -21.11 6.09 -15.08
CA ASP A 209 -22.35 6.71 -15.58
C ASP A 209 -22.50 6.40 -17.07
N PRO A 210 -23.59 5.76 -17.50
CA PRO A 210 -23.80 5.43 -18.92
C PRO A 210 -23.99 6.67 -19.81
N ARG A 211 -24.22 7.82 -19.21
CA ARG A 211 -24.44 9.09 -19.92
C ARG A 211 -23.12 9.83 -20.10
N GLU A 212 -22.49 9.74 -21.27
CA GLU A 212 -21.21 10.38 -21.60
C GLU A 212 -21.18 11.89 -21.33
N VAL A 213 -22.31 12.57 -21.48
CA VAL A 213 -22.41 14.02 -21.18
C VAL A 213 -22.11 14.31 -19.70
N TRP A 214 -22.40 13.36 -18.80
CA TRP A 214 -22.17 13.50 -17.36
C TRP A 214 -20.82 12.97 -16.94
N ALA A 215 -20.34 11.89 -17.56
CA ALA A 215 -19.06 11.25 -17.23
C ALA A 215 -18.13 11.28 -18.46
N ASN A 216 -17.27 12.29 -18.52
CA ASN A 216 -16.30 12.47 -19.58
C ASN A 216 -14.99 13.09 -19.03
N PRO A 217 -13.87 13.02 -19.77
CA PRO A 217 -12.56 13.52 -19.32
C PRO A 217 -12.51 15.03 -19.06
N GLU A 218 -13.36 15.83 -19.69
CA GLU A 218 -13.39 17.28 -19.46
C GLU A 218 -13.93 17.58 -18.04
N ARG A 219 -14.87 16.80 -17.57
CA ARG A 219 -15.47 16.93 -16.24
C ARG A 219 -14.70 16.22 -15.15
N PHE A 220 -14.00 15.15 -15.48
CA PHE A 220 -13.25 14.29 -14.58
C PHE A 220 -11.85 14.01 -15.16
N PRO A 221 -10.97 15.03 -15.20
CA PRO A 221 -9.60 14.83 -15.67
C PRO A 221 -8.85 13.85 -14.75
N ASP A 222 -8.04 12.99 -15.35
CA ASP A 222 -7.21 11.99 -14.67
C ASP A 222 -7.96 10.95 -13.81
N VAL A 223 -9.26 10.80 -14.03
CA VAL A 223 -10.12 9.83 -13.35
C VAL A 223 -10.53 8.72 -14.31
N GLU A 224 -10.53 7.48 -13.85
CA GLU A 224 -11.08 6.36 -14.62
C GLU A 224 -12.60 6.53 -14.80
N ILE A 225 -13.08 6.47 -16.04
CA ILE A 225 -14.49 6.61 -16.38
C ILE A 225 -14.99 5.34 -17.04
N ARG A 226 -16.16 4.87 -16.60
CA ARG A 226 -16.90 3.75 -17.18
C ARG A 226 -18.26 4.22 -17.65
N ASN A 227 -18.43 4.39 -18.95
CA ASN A 227 -19.72 4.72 -19.58
C ASN A 227 -20.56 3.45 -19.79
N GLN A 228 -20.84 2.77 -18.70
CA GLN A 228 -21.56 1.50 -18.63
C GLN A 228 -22.71 1.61 -17.63
N TRP A 229 -23.67 0.70 -17.73
CA TRP A 229 -24.68 0.53 -16.69
C TRP A 229 -24.03 0.14 -15.37
N PRO A 230 -24.52 0.62 -14.23
CA PRO A 230 -23.87 0.42 -12.92
C PRO A 230 -23.68 -1.05 -12.54
N ASP A 231 -24.64 -1.91 -12.82
CA ASP A 231 -24.56 -3.35 -12.58
C ASP A 231 -23.50 -4.04 -13.44
N ASP A 232 -23.42 -3.71 -14.72
CA ASP A 232 -22.39 -4.22 -15.62
C ASP A 232 -21.00 -3.74 -15.18
N ALA A 233 -20.87 -2.45 -14.86
CA ALA A 233 -19.62 -1.86 -14.44
C ALA A 233 -19.12 -2.45 -13.12
N LEU A 234 -19.98 -2.57 -12.10
CA LEU A 234 -19.61 -3.16 -10.81
C LEU A 234 -19.25 -4.63 -10.92
N SER A 235 -19.97 -5.37 -11.78
CA SER A 235 -19.67 -6.78 -12.06
C SER A 235 -18.31 -6.95 -12.74
N ALA A 236 -17.98 -6.09 -13.70
CA ALA A 236 -16.70 -6.10 -14.41
C ALA A 236 -15.52 -5.63 -13.54
N LEU A 237 -15.72 -4.60 -12.72
CA LEU A 237 -14.69 -4.05 -11.83
C LEU A 237 -14.43 -4.96 -10.61
N GLY A 238 -15.42 -5.77 -10.22
CA GLY A 238 -15.45 -6.47 -8.95
C GLY A 238 -15.57 -5.49 -7.76
N VAL A 239 -16.21 -5.90 -6.69
CA VAL A 239 -16.34 -5.09 -5.45
C VAL A 239 -15.73 -5.89 -4.31
N ASP A 240 -14.48 -5.57 -4.00
CA ASP A 240 -13.64 -6.25 -3.00
C ASP A 240 -13.61 -5.46 -1.66
N PRO A 241 -12.96 -6.01 -0.60
CA PRO A 241 -12.85 -5.35 0.71
C PRO A 241 -12.12 -4.00 0.71
N ASP A 242 -11.40 -3.66 -0.38
CA ASP A 242 -10.72 -2.38 -0.55
C ASP A 242 -11.48 -1.43 -1.51
N THR A 243 -12.77 -1.71 -1.72
CA THR A 243 -13.65 -0.89 -2.57
C THR A 243 -14.75 -0.24 -1.74
N ALA A 244 -14.97 1.07 -1.93
CA ALA A 244 -16.18 1.77 -1.52
C ALA A 244 -17.10 1.97 -2.74
N VAL A 245 -18.41 1.95 -2.53
CA VAL A 245 -19.41 2.26 -3.57
C VAL A 245 -20.29 3.42 -3.09
N ILE A 246 -20.42 4.46 -3.91
CA ILE A 246 -21.22 5.65 -3.58
C ILE A 246 -22.19 5.94 -4.72
N ALA A 247 -23.49 5.88 -4.45
CA ALA A 247 -24.56 6.19 -5.39
C ALA A 247 -25.04 7.64 -5.22
N LEU A 248 -24.94 8.45 -6.28
CA LEU A 248 -25.19 9.89 -6.26
C LEU A 248 -26.24 10.37 -7.26
N THR A 249 -26.85 9.47 -8.04
CA THR A 249 -27.73 9.91 -9.16
C THR A 249 -29.11 10.35 -8.70
N HIS A 250 -29.61 9.86 -7.57
CA HIS A 250 -31.01 9.96 -7.12
C HIS A 250 -32.04 9.32 -8.09
N ASP A 251 -31.56 8.57 -9.06
CA ASP A 251 -32.40 7.85 -10.00
C ASP A 251 -32.35 6.35 -9.69
N PRO A 252 -33.46 5.74 -9.22
CA PRO A 252 -33.49 4.32 -8.88
C PRO A 252 -33.05 3.41 -10.04
N LYS A 253 -33.17 3.87 -11.27
CA LYS A 253 -32.73 3.13 -12.45
C LYS A 253 -31.20 2.86 -12.45
N PHE A 254 -30.42 3.76 -11.86
CA PHE A 254 -28.96 3.64 -11.74
C PHE A 254 -28.54 3.20 -10.34
N ASP A 255 -29.13 3.78 -9.31
CA ASP A 255 -28.72 3.58 -7.93
C ASP A 255 -29.13 2.19 -7.42
N ASP A 256 -30.37 1.71 -7.70
CA ASP A 256 -30.85 0.42 -7.20
C ASP A 256 -30.03 -0.79 -7.69
N PRO A 257 -29.71 -0.91 -9.01
CA PRO A 257 -28.85 -2.02 -9.48
C PRO A 257 -27.46 -1.99 -8.87
N ALA A 258 -26.86 -0.80 -8.73
CA ALA A 258 -25.56 -0.65 -8.10
C ALA A 258 -25.58 -1.08 -6.64
N LEU A 259 -26.55 -0.61 -5.87
CA LEU A 259 -26.71 -0.93 -4.46
C LEU A 259 -27.03 -2.42 -4.26
N ALA A 260 -27.79 -3.04 -5.16
CA ALA A 260 -28.09 -4.47 -5.08
C ALA A 260 -26.85 -5.36 -5.20
N ILE A 261 -25.84 -4.92 -5.97
CA ILE A 261 -24.53 -5.61 -6.05
C ILE A 261 -23.66 -5.25 -4.85
N ALA A 262 -23.55 -3.97 -4.53
CA ALA A 262 -22.68 -3.49 -3.44
C ALA A 262 -23.06 -4.10 -2.09
N LEU A 263 -24.35 -4.20 -1.77
CA LEU A 263 -24.86 -4.78 -0.51
C LEU A 263 -24.59 -6.29 -0.36
N LYS A 264 -24.30 -6.98 -1.45
CA LYS A 264 -23.93 -8.41 -1.44
C LYS A 264 -22.41 -8.62 -1.49
N SER A 265 -21.65 -7.56 -1.61
CA SER A 265 -20.20 -7.59 -1.74
C SER A 265 -19.52 -7.42 -0.37
N GLU A 266 -18.19 -7.47 -0.38
CA GLU A 266 -17.34 -7.19 0.78
C GLU A 266 -16.88 -5.72 0.84
N ALA A 267 -17.57 -4.79 0.15
CA ALA A 267 -17.23 -3.37 0.16
C ALA A 267 -17.04 -2.83 1.58
N PHE A 268 -15.94 -2.10 1.83
CA PHE A 268 -15.71 -1.52 3.16
C PHE A 268 -16.64 -0.34 3.48
N TYR A 269 -17.24 0.27 2.46
CA TYR A 269 -18.20 1.35 2.62
C TYR A 269 -19.21 1.36 1.46
N ILE A 270 -20.48 1.57 1.80
CA ILE A 270 -21.56 1.76 0.82
C ILE A 270 -22.33 3.01 1.25
N GLY A 271 -22.41 4.00 0.36
CA GLY A 271 -23.12 5.25 0.58
C GLY A 271 -24.15 5.49 -0.53
N ALA A 272 -25.32 5.97 -0.17
CA ALA A 272 -26.32 6.41 -1.14
C ALA A 272 -26.83 7.79 -0.75
N LEU A 273 -26.90 8.68 -1.73
CA LEU A 273 -27.51 9.97 -1.53
C LEU A 273 -29.05 9.80 -1.62
N GLY A 274 -29.74 9.92 -0.49
CA GLY A 274 -31.18 9.73 -0.40
C GLY A 274 -31.89 10.99 0.10
N GLY A 275 -33.08 11.23 -0.40
CA GLY A 275 -34.02 12.21 0.16
C GLY A 275 -34.92 11.56 1.22
N SER A 276 -35.55 12.37 2.09
CA SER A 276 -36.47 11.89 3.15
C SER A 276 -37.64 11.01 2.67
N LYS A 277 -37.86 10.93 1.36
CA LYS A 277 -38.91 10.07 0.72
C LYS A 277 -38.33 8.71 0.25
N SER A 278 -37.01 8.58 0.13
CA SER A 278 -36.35 7.33 -0.34
C SER A 278 -35.91 6.44 0.79
N ALA A 279 -36.04 6.87 2.03
CA ALA A 279 -35.61 6.15 3.24
C ALA A 279 -36.75 5.33 3.89
N LYS A 280 -37.74 4.86 3.10
CA LYS A 280 -38.84 4.00 3.58
C LYS A 280 -38.72 2.60 3.03
#